data_7bc167bf92dba186ad401fd156d8b62d
#
_entry.id   7bc167bf92dba186ad401fd156d8b62d
#
_cell.length_a   1.000
_cell.length_b   1.000
_cell.length_c   1.000
_cell.angle_alpha   90.00
_cell.angle_beta   90.00
_cell.angle_gamma   90.00
#
_symmetry.space_group_name_H-M   'P 1'
#
loop_
_entity.id
_entity.type
_entity.pdbx_description
1 polymer ?
#
loop_
_entity_poly.entity_id
_entity_poly.type
_entity_poly.pdbx_seq_one_letter_code
_entity_poly.pdbx_strand_id
1 'polypeptide(L)'
;WPIDDVDKIPCHVQWGIGIYPAYALTDGAEAPNKQGGNEDDAILVPEFSFDLKTAPMLFVHGDADGWAAMNSVKTWEKMLMMGIQSELHTLATRRHCFQAKSAPGTGSFTHLDRIWEFLTAKGFNK
;
A
#
# COMPACT_ATOMS: atom_id res chain seq x y z
N TRP A 1 -24.02 -13.12 15.73
CA TRP A 1 -23.78 -14.11 14.68
C TRP A 1 -23.47 -15.44 15.35
N PRO A 2 -24.06 -16.57 14.89
CA PRO A 2 -23.59 -17.87 15.33
C PRO A 2 -22.16 -18.07 14.77
N ILE A 3 -21.24 -18.40 15.65
CA ILE A 3 -19.85 -18.73 15.26
C ILE A 3 -19.87 -20.19 14.79
N ASP A 4 -19.58 -20.40 13.53
CA ASP A 4 -19.40 -21.73 12.95
C ASP A 4 -17.91 -22.16 12.92
N ASP A 5 -17.63 -23.32 12.35
CA ASP A 5 -16.25 -23.81 12.30
C ASP A 5 -15.37 -23.02 11.34
N VAL A 6 -15.95 -22.32 10.37
CA VAL A 6 -15.21 -21.42 9.46
C VAL A 6 -14.73 -20.17 10.20
N ASP A 7 -15.55 -19.63 11.11
CA ASP A 7 -15.17 -18.47 11.92
C ASP A 7 -14.02 -18.76 12.89
N LYS A 8 -13.73 -20.02 13.16
CA LYS A 8 -12.60 -20.45 14.01
C LYS A 8 -11.28 -20.56 13.24
N ILE A 9 -11.32 -20.50 11.90
CA ILE A 9 -10.13 -20.59 11.08
C ILE A 9 -9.37 -19.26 11.16
N PRO A 10 -8.07 -19.26 11.51
CA PRO A 10 -7.28 -18.03 11.48
C PRO A 10 -7.26 -17.43 10.08
N CYS A 11 -7.75 -16.22 9.93
CA CYS A 11 -7.78 -15.49 8.66
C CYS A 11 -6.76 -14.35 8.58
N HIS A 12 -5.70 -14.41 9.39
CA HIS A 12 -4.59 -13.47 9.25
C HIS A 12 -3.77 -13.77 7.99
N VAL A 13 -3.38 -12.73 7.29
CA VAL A 13 -2.48 -12.81 6.14
C VAL A 13 -1.03 -12.83 6.61
N GLN A 14 -0.16 -13.44 5.83
CA GLN A 14 1.28 -13.52 6.15
C GLN A 14 2.04 -12.28 5.64
N TRP A 15 1.54 -11.64 4.62
CA TRP A 15 2.07 -10.41 3.98
C TRP A 15 0.99 -9.76 3.13
N GLY A 16 1.18 -8.50 2.80
CA GLY A 16 0.28 -7.74 1.95
C GLY A 16 1.02 -6.94 0.87
N ILE A 17 0.35 -6.69 -0.24
CA ILE A 17 0.85 -5.85 -1.33
C ILE A 17 -0.23 -4.83 -1.66
N GLY A 18 0.06 -3.56 -1.39
CA GLY A 18 -0.78 -2.43 -1.75
C GLY A 18 -0.29 -1.79 -3.04
N ILE A 19 -1.04 -1.94 -4.12
CA ILE A 19 -0.73 -1.30 -5.39
C ILE A 19 -1.68 -0.12 -5.56
N TYR A 20 -1.15 1.10 -5.54
CA TYR A 20 -1.88 2.38 -5.49
C TYR A 20 -3.12 2.32 -4.57
N PRO A 21 -2.94 1.95 -3.27
CA PRO A 21 -4.04 1.90 -2.33
C PRO A 21 -4.67 3.28 -2.14
N ALA A 22 -5.96 3.31 -1.84
CA ALA A 22 -6.73 4.51 -1.59
C ALA A 22 -7.57 4.36 -0.31
N TYR A 23 -8.23 5.45 0.13
CA TYR A 23 -9.16 5.48 1.26
C TYR A 23 -8.54 5.20 2.63
N ALA A 24 -7.22 5.29 2.76
CA ALA A 24 -6.53 5.21 4.04
C ALA A 24 -6.46 6.57 4.77
N LEU A 25 -6.76 7.67 4.09
CA LEU A 25 -6.74 9.02 4.64
C LEU A 25 -8.16 9.52 4.96
N THR A 26 -8.24 10.43 5.93
CA THR A 26 -9.49 11.10 6.29
C THR A 26 -10.08 11.89 5.12
N ASP A 27 -11.38 12.16 5.19
CA ASP A 27 -12.15 12.82 4.13
C ASP A 27 -11.49 14.07 3.55
N GLY A 28 -11.54 14.20 2.24
CA GLY A 28 -10.99 15.32 1.47
C GLY A 28 -9.53 15.17 1.08
N ALA A 29 -8.77 14.26 1.68
CA ALA A 29 -7.38 14.01 1.32
C ALA A 29 -7.22 13.17 0.05
N GLU A 30 -8.27 12.53 -0.42
CA GLU A 30 -8.21 11.53 -1.50
C GLU A 30 -8.73 12.01 -2.85
N ALA A 31 -8.92 13.32 -3.04
CA ALA A 31 -9.38 13.79 -4.35
C ALA A 31 -8.40 13.34 -5.44
N PRO A 32 -8.81 12.44 -6.36
CA PRO A 32 -7.98 12.08 -7.50
C PRO A 32 -7.54 13.36 -8.22
N ASN A 33 -6.27 13.48 -8.50
CA ASN A 33 -5.66 14.65 -9.13
C ASN A 33 -5.55 15.94 -8.28
N LYS A 34 -5.84 15.93 -7.00
CA LYS A 34 -5.47 17.03 -6.13
C LYS A 34 -3.95 17.12 -6.11
N GLN A 35 -3.42 18.15 -6.73
CA GLN A 35 -2.00 18.47 -6.68
C GLN A 35 -1.73 19.47 -5.55
N GLY A 36 -0.87 19.09 -4.66
CA GLY A 36 -0.57 19.89 -3.48
C GLY A 36 -1.65 19.74 -2.40
N GLY A 37 -1.24 19.78 -1.18
CA GLY A 37 -2.07 19.73 0.02
C GLY A 37 -1.22 20.14 1.20
N ASN A 38 -1.87 20.37 2.32
CA ASN A 38 -1.16 20.59 3.56
C ASN A 38 -0.79 19.23 4.17
N GLU A 39 0.39 19.12 4.75
CA GLU A 39 0.82 17.91 5.46
C GLU A 39 -0.18 17.48 6.54
N ASP A 40 -0.82 18.45 7.17
CA ASP A 40 -1.86 18.24 8.19
C ASP A 40 -3.14 17.58 7.64
N ASP A 41 -3.37 17.62 6.33
CA ASP A 41 -4.53 17.00 5.69
C ASP A 41 -4.31 15.49 5.43
N ALA A 42 -3.07 15.00 5.49
CA ALA A 42 -2.72 13.60 5.22
C ALA A 42 -2.78 12.75 6.50
N ILE A 43 -3.96 12.68 7.11
CA ILE A 43 -4.19 11.95 8.36
C ILE A 43 -4.81 10.58 8.04
N LEU A 44 -4.21 9.50 8.56
CA LEU A 44 -4.80 8.17 8.45
C LEU A 44 -6.14 8.10 9.18
N VAL A 45 -7.11 7.43 8.57
CA VAL A 45 -8.40 7.18 9.22
C VAL A 45 -8.20 6.36 10.50
N PRO A 46 -8.96 6.64 11.58
CA PRO A 46 -8.78 5.96 12.86
C PRO A 46 -8.92 4.43 12.81
N GLU A 47 -9.68 3.94 11.84
CA GLU A 47 -9.90 2.51 11.59
C GLU A 47 -8.64 1.79 11.09
N PHE A 48 -7.68 2.54 10.53
CA PHE A 48 -6.37 2.02 10.12
C PHE A 48 -5.47 1.86 11.35
N SER A 49 -5.75 0.84 12.14
CA SER A 49 -4.96 0.49 13.31
C SER A 49 -3.96 -0.61 12.98
N PHE A 50 -2.75 -0.47 13.50
CA PHE A 50 -1.66 -1.42 13.32
C PHE A 50 -1.17 -1.92 14.68
N ASP A 51 -0.72 -3.16 14.72
CA ASP A 51 -0.05 -3.75 15.87
C ASP A 51 1.12 -4.64 15.40
N LEU A 52 1.85 -5.23 16.34
CA LEU A 52 2.98 -6.11 16.03
C LEU A 52 2.59 -7.43 15.32
N LYS A 53 1.28 -7.71 15.20
CA LYS A 53 0.76 -8.85 14.44
C LYS A 53 0.36 -8.45 13.02
N THR A 54 0.38 -7.16 12.72
CA THR A 54 0.11 -6.66 11.37
C THR A 54 1.14 -7.25 10.41
N ALA A 55 0.64 -7.83 9.33
CA ALA A 55 1.49 -8.47 8.33
C ALA A 55 2.46 -7.48 7.68
N PRO A 56 3.68 -7.90 7.33
CA PRO A 56 4.58 -7.11 6.50
C PRO A 56 3.91 -6.68 5.20
N MET A 57 4.17 -5.45 4.75
CA MET A 57 3.54 -4.92 3.54
C MET A 57 4.54 -4.28 2.59
N LEU A 58 4.26 -4.43 1.30
CA LEU A 58 4.91 -3.68 0.22
C LEU A 58 3.88 -2.74 -0.40
N PHE A 59 4.26 -1.48 -0.57
CA PHE A 59 3.45 -0.48 -1.26
C PHE A 59 4.12 -0.06 -2.56
N VAL A 60 3.33 0.02 -3.63
CA VAL A 60 3.78 0.56 -4.92
C VAL A 60 2.81 1.64 -5.36
N HIS A 61 3.30 2.85 -5.59
CA HIS A 61 2.46 3.99 -5.98
C HIS A 61 3.15 4.85 -7.04
N GLY A 62 2.38 5.46 -7.93
CA GLY A 62 2.88 6.44 -8.88
C GLY A 62 2.90 7.84 -8.26
N ASP A 63 3.99 8.59 -8.41
CA ASP A 63 4.10 9.95 -7.89
C ASP A 63 3.14 10.94 -8.60
N ALA A 64 2.81 10.66 -9.86
CA ALA A 64 1.86 11.44 -10.64
C ALA A 64 0.38 11.09 -10.36
N ASP A 65 0.11 10.25 -9.37
CA ASP A 65 -1.23 10.02 -8.82
C ASP A 65 -1.66 11.15 -7.87
N GLY A 66 -0.81 12.14 -7.73
CA GLY A 66 -1.09 13.32 -6.94
C GLY A 66 -1.20 12.99 -5.45
N TRP A 67 -2.18 13.61 -4.80
CA TRP A 67 -2.38 13.46 -3.35
C TRP A 67 -2.74 12.01 -2.94
N ALA A 68 -3.31 11.22 -3.83
CA ALA A 68 -3.65 9.84 -3.56
C ALA A 68 -2.43 8.99 -3.19
N ALA A 69 -1.22 9.35 -3.67
CA ALA A 69 0.01 8.68 -3.30
C ALA A 69 0.31 8.75 -1.79
N MET A 70 -0.23 9.76 -1.10
CA MET A 70 -0.06 9.91 0.35
C MET A 70 -0.70 8.78 1.14
N ASN A 71 -1.67 8.06 0.60
CA ASN A 71 -2.20 6.85 1.23
C ASN A 71 -1.09 5.82 1.49
N SER A 72 -0.27 5.54 0.47
CA SER A 72 0.86 4.63 0.61
C SER A 72 1.94 5.19 1.55
N VAL A 73 2.26 6.48 1.40
CA VAL A 73 3.30 7.13 2.20
C VAL A 73 2.96 7.12 3.68
N LYS A 74 1.76 7.56 4.05
CA LYS A 74 1.35 7.66 5.46
C LYS A 74 1.12 6.29 6.09
N THR A 75 0.62 5.32 5.33
CA THR A 75 0.50 3.94 5.83
C THR A 75 1.88 3.33 6.08
N TRP A 76 2.80 3.46 5.12
CA TRP A 76 4.17 2.99 5.26
C TRP A 76 4.90 3.66 6.43
N GLU A 77 4.82 4.98 6.54
CA GLU A 77 5.40 5.75 7.65
C GLU A 77 4.91 5.24 9.01
N LYS A 78 3.60 5.06 9.14
CA LYS A 78 3.00 4.53 10.38
C LYS A 78 3.50 3.13 10.71
N MET A 79 3.55 2.23 9.74
CA MET A 79 4.07 0.87 9.94
C MET A 79 5.55 0.89 10.35
N LEU A 80 6.36 1.73 9.69
CA LEU A 80 7.77 1.89 10.02
C LEU A 80 7.98 2.36 11.46
N MET A 81 7.22 3.38 11.88
CA MET A 81 7.28 3.91 13.26
C MET A 81 6.89 2.86 14.32
N MET A 82 6.04 1.91 13.96
CA MET A 82 5.61 0.82 14.84
C MET A 82 6.54 -0.40 14.79
N GLY A 83 7.62 -0.37 13.99
CA GLY A 83 8.54 -1.48 13.81
C GLY A 83 8.00 -2.62 12.96
N ILE A 84 6.92 -2.38 12.21
CA ILE A 84 6.35 -3.35 11.28
C ILE A 84 7.14 -3.29 9.97
N GLN A 85 7.63 -4.45 9.51
CA GLN A 85 8.38 -4.52 8.26
C GLN A 85 7.53 -4.09 7.08
N SER A 86 8.00 -3.09 6.35
CA SER A 86 7.29 -2.56 5.19
C SER A 86 8.24 -1.93 4.18
N GLU A 87 7.84 -1.95 2.93
CA GLU A 87 8.56 -1.33 1.82
C GLU A 87 7.65 -0.36 1.08
N LEU A 88 8.21 0.74 0.56
CA LEU A 88 7.50 1.70 -0.28
C LEU A 88 8.32 1.97 -1.55
N HIS A 89 7.69 1.77 -2.70
CA HIS A 89 8.25 2.14 -4.00
C HIS A 89 7.37 3.18 -4.68
N THR A 90 7.91 4.37 -4.87
CA THR A 90 7.26 5.40 -5.68
C THR A 90 7.83 5.38 -7.10
N LEU A 91 6.95 5.36 -8.09
CA LEU A 91 7.32 5.28 -9.50
C LEU A 91 7.11 6.64 -10.17
N ALA A 92 8.21 7.24 -10.65
CA ALA A 92 8.18 8.55 -11.28
C ALA A 92 7.25 8.60 -12.50
N THR A 93 6.50 9.67 -12.63
CA THR A 93 5.59 9.97 -13.75
C THR A 93 4.44 8.98 -13.94
N ARG A 94 4.17 8.10 -12.98
CA ARG A 94 3.06 7.13 -13.05
C ARG A 94 1.82 7.70 -12.37
N ARG A 95 0.69 7.59 -13.07
CA ARG A 95 -0.63 7.95 -12.57
C ARG A 95 -1.33 6.73 -11.98
N HIS A 96 -2.51 6.94 -11.41
CA HIS A 96 -3.39 5.86 -10.97
C HIS A 96 -3.62 4.82 -12.07
N CYS A 97 -3.74 3.53 -11.70
CA CYS A 97 -3.94 2.42 -12.63
C CYS A 97 -2.85 2.30 -13.72
N PHE A 98 -1.61 2.64 -13.40
CA PHE A 98 -0.50 2.62 -14.37
C PHE A 98 -0.25 1.23 -14.98
N GLN A 99 -0.63 0.17 -14.32
CA GLN A 99 -0.50 -1.21 -14.83
C GLN A 99 -1.40 -1.49 -16.04
N ALA A 100 -2.61 -0.95 -16.02
CA ALA A 100 -3.59 -1.19 -17.09
C ALA A 100 -3.22 -0.51 -18.42
N LYS A 101 -2.27 0.42 -18.40
CA LYS A 101 -1.89 1.24 -19.55
C LYS A 101 -0.43 1.07 -19.99
N SER A 102 0.26 0.06 -19.47
CA SER A 102 1.67 -0.13 -19.81
C SER A 102 1.83 -0.72 -21.19
N ALA A 103 2.27 0.13 -22.12
CA ALA A 103 2.81 -0.35 -23.38
C ALA A 103 4.17 -1.04 -23.16
N PRO A 104 4.54 -2.03 -23.97
CA PRO A 104 5.86 -2.64 -23.93
C PRO A 104 6.96 -1.56 -23.93
N GLY A 105 7.92 -1.66 -23.02
CA GLY A 105 9.04 -0.71 -22.92
C GLY A 105 8.82 0.48 -21.97
N THR A 106 7.68 0.63 -21.33
CA THR A 106 7.39 1.77 -20.43
C THR A 106 7.73 1.53 -18.95
N GLY A 107 8.58 0.55 -18.64
CA GLY A 107 9.06 0.32 -17.26
C GLY A 107 8.03 -0.28 -16.30
N SER A 108 6.94 -0.84 -16.82
CA SER A 108 5.90 -1.44 -15.99
C SER A 108 6.31 -2.75 -15.30
N PHE A 109 7.39 -3.35 -15.75
CA PHE A 109 7.90 -4.60 -15.17
C PHE A 109 8.67 -4.39 -13.86
N THR A 110 9.20 -3.21 -13.62
CA THR A 110 10.03 -2.92 -12.44
C THR A 110 9.28 -3.16 -11.12
N HIS A 111 7.97 -2.86 -11.06
CA HIS A 111 7.21 -3.09 -9.84
C HIS A 111 6.92 -4.58 -9.60
N LEU A 112 6.78 -5.39 -10.67
CA LEU A 112 6.61 -6.84 -10.53
C LEU A 112 7.89 -7.49 -10.00
N ASP A 113 9.05 -7.03 -10.44
CA ASP A 113 10.34 -7.49 -9.91
C ASP A 113 10.45 -7.17 -8.42
N ARG A 114 10.04 -5.96 -7.98
CA ARG A 114 10.03 -5.57 -6.57
C ARG A 114 9.05 -6.39 -5.74
N ILE A 115 7.87 -6.68 -6.27
CA ILE A 115 6.91 -7.59 -5.64
C ILE A 115 7.54 -8.97 -5.45
N TRP A 116 8.20 -9.49 -6.48
CA TRP A 116 8.85 -10.79 -6.43
C TRP A 116 10.00 -10.84 -5.43
N GLU A 117 10.85 -9.83 -5.40
CA GLU A 117 11.93 -9.68 -4.42
C GLU A 117 11.37 -9.66 -2.99
N PHE A 118 10.33 -8.87 -2.73
CA PHE A 118 9.65 -8.80 -1.43
C PHE A 118 9.08 -10.16 -1.01
N LEU A 119 8.34 -10.83 -1.88
CA LEU A 119 7.76 -12.15 -1.60
C LEU A 119 8.84 -13.18 -1.31
N THR A 120 9.93 -13.17 -2.08
CA THR A 120 11.07 -14.07 -1.89
C THR A 120 11.74 -13.82 -0.54
N ALA A 121 11.96 -12.56 -0.18
CA ALA A 121 12.52 -12.18 1.13
C ALA A 121 11.62 -12.61 2.30
N LYS A 122 10.31 -12.66 2.10
CA LYS A 122 9.33 -13.13 3.09
C LYS A 122 9.09 -14.65 3.08
N GLY A 123 9.81 -15.39 2.25
CA GLY A 123 9.79 -16.85 2.24
C GLY A 123 8.73 -17.50 1.39
N PHE A 124 8.15 -16.78 0.43
CA PHE A 124 7.13 -17.31 -0.47
C PHE A 124 7.58 -18.56 -1.27
N ASN A 125 8.88 -18.69 -1.53
CA ASN A 125 9.49 -19.79 -2.30
C ASN A 125 10.19 -20.85 -1.42
N LYS A 126 9.83 -20.94 -0.14
CA LYS A 126 10.39 -21.95 0.76
C LYS A 126 9.44 -23.12 0.94
#